data_6847d6340eee50feaa0d42a049d20109
#
_entry.id   6847d6340eee50feaa0d42a049d20109
#
_cell.length_a   1.000
_cell.length_b   1.000
_cell.length_c   1.000
_cell.angle_alpha   90.00
_cell.angle_beta   90.00
_cell.angle_gamma   90.00
#
_symmetry.space_group_name_H-M   'P 1'
#
loop_
_entity.id
_entity.type
_entity.pdbx_description
1 polymer ?
#
loop_
_entity_poly.entity_id
_entity_poly.type
_entity_poly.pdbx_seq_one_letter_code
_entity_poly.pdbx_strand_id
1 'polypeptide(L)'
;MAAGETGATYPTDALWNALREVPDPELGISVVDMGLVVDVRREGDQGDHVALRLTYTAMGCPATEMIEEDARARLLAVPGVRSVAIEVVWDPVWTKARLTPDGRDALLAEGIAV
;
A
#
# COMPACT_ATOMS: atom_id res chain seq x y z
N MET A 1 -17.93 22.25 3.26
CA MET A 1 -17.81 22.02 3.12
C MET A 1 -17.54 21.90 2.71
N ALA A 2 -17.53 21.98 2.62
CA ALA A 2 -17.13 21.84 2.35
C ALA A 2 -16.86 21.50 1.85
N ALA A 3 -16.89 21.69 1.70
CA ALA A 3 -16.52 21.29 1.40
C ALA A 3 -16.24 20.77 1.13
N GLY A 4 -16.44 21.05 1.13
CA GLY A 4 -16.11 20.56 0.96
C GLY A 4 -15.93 20.17 0.66
N GLU A 5 -15.83 20.60 0.66
CA GLU A 5 -15.77 20.31 0.51
C GLU A 5 -15.69 19.70 0.20
N THR A 6 -15.84 19.83 -0.20
CA THR A 6 -15.66 19.19 -0.59
C THR A 6 -15.17 18.42 -0.85
N GLY A 7 -15.01 18.76 -1.87
CA GLY A 7 -14.23 17.56 -2.04
C GLY A 7 -13.80 16.95 -0.74
N ALA A 8 -14.62 16.22 -0.19
CA ALA A 8 -14.35 15.63 1.10
C ALA A 8 -13.09 14.76 1.01
N THR A 9 -12.11 15.09 1.86
CA THR A 9 -10.94 14.23 2.04
C THR A 9 -11.22 13.32 3.22
N TYR A 10 -11.21 12.04 2.97
CA TYR A 10 -11.44 11.06 4.02
C TYR A 10 -10.12 10.63 4.64
N PRO A 11 -10.07 10.42 5.97
CA PRO A 11 -8.85 9.95 6.62
C PRO A 11 -8.42 8.59 6.06
N THR A 12 -7.12 8.43 5.87
CA THR A 12 -6.56 7.17 5.34
C THR A 12 -5.64 6.47 6.33
N ASP A 13 -5.53 6.95 7.56
CA ASP A 13 -4.63 6.38 8.56
C ASP A 13 -4.89 4.89 8.78
N ALA A 14 -6.17 4.50 8.89
CA ALA A 14 -6.52 3.10 9.08
C ALA A 14 -6.13 2.25 7.88
N LEU A 15 -6.19 2.83 6.68
CA LEU A 15 -5.78 2.13 5.46
C LEU A 15 -4.28 1.88 5.44
N TRP A 16 -3.49 2.90 5.78
CA TRP A 16 -2.04 2.75 5.87
C TRP A 16 -1.66 1.75 6.94
N ASN A 17 -2.33 1.78 8.09
CA ASN A 17 -2.07 0.81 9.16
C ASN A 17 -2.39 -0.62 8.72
N ALA A 18 -3.48 -0.80 7.97
CA ALA A 18 -3.83 -2.11 7.43
C ALA A 18 -2.76 -2.59 6.44
N LEU A 19 -2.27 -1.70 5.59
CA LEU A 19 -1.25 -2.05 4.61
C LEU A 19 0.10 -2.37 5.25
N ARG A 20 0.40 -1.79 6.41
CA ARG A 20 1.63 -2.13 7.15
C ARG A 20 1.64 -3.58 7.62
N GLU A 21 0.47 -4.21 7.69
CA GLU A 21 0.35 -5.61 8.06
C GLU A 21 0.50 -6.56 6.87
N VAL A 22 0.70 -6.03 5.66
CA VAL A 22 0.88 -6.82 4.45
C VAL A 22 2.38 -7.00 4.21
N PRO A 23 2.94 -8.20 4.44
CA PRO A 23 4.37 -8.42 4.22
C PRO A 23 4.64 -8.75 2.76
N ASP A 24 5.82 -8.38 2.28
CA ASP A 24 6.37 -8.98 1.08
C ASP A 24 6.69 -10.43 1.41
N PRO A 25 6.13 -11.42 0.70
CA PRO A 25 6.31 -12.83 1.06
C PRO A 25 7.76 -13.30 1.01
N GLU A 26 8.60 -12.65 0.20
CA GLU A 26 9.98 -13.06 0.05
C GLU A 26 10.87 -12.53 1.17
N LEU A 27 10.57 -11.35 1.68
CA LEU A 27 11.43 -10.66 2.64
C LEU A 27 10.81 -10.52 4.02
N GLY A 28 9.50 -10.68 4.13
CA GLY A 28 8.79 -10.49 5.38
C GLY A 28 8.68 -9.03 5.82
N ILE A 29 9.02 -8.10 4.95
CA ILE A 29 8.99 -6.67 5.23
C ILE A 29 7.69 -6.09 4.68
N SER A 30 7.05 -5.20 5.43
CA SER A 30 5.81 -4.56 5.03
C SER A 30 5.93 -3.89 3.66
N VAL A 31 4.88 -4.01 2.85
CA VAL A 31 4.84 -3.34 1.54
C VAL A 31 4.93 -1.82 1.67
N VAL A 32 4.47 -1.27 2.80
CA VAL A 32 4.62 0.17 3.08
C VAL A 32 6.10 0.50 3.27
N ASP A 33 6.80 -0.29 4.07
CA ASP A 33 8.22 -0.06 4.36
C ASP A 33 9.10 -0.30 3.15
N MET A 34 8.67 -1.21 2.27
CA MET A 34 9.37 -1.45 1.01
C MET A 34 9.13 -0.33 -0.01
N GLY A 35 8.19 0.58 0.26
CA GLY A 35 7.87 1.65 -0.67
C GLY A 35 7.10 1.18 -1.89
N LEU A 36 6.35 0.08 -1.77
CA LEU A 36 5.55 -0.46 -2.86
C LEU A 36 4.19 0.22 -2.97
N VAL A 37 3.71 0.85 -1.90
CA VAL A 37 2.45 1.58 -1.94
C VAL A 37 2.71 2.97 -2.49
N VAL A 38 2.17 3.24 -3.67
CA VAL A 38 2.31 4.55 -4.30
C VAL A 38 1.27 5.53 -3.74
N ASP A 39 0.04 5.04 -3.58
CA ASP A 39 -1.05 5.89 -3.14
C ASP A 39 -2.20 5.00 -2.65
N VAL A 40 -2.93 5.49 -1.66
CA VAL A 40 -4.17 4.86 -1.21
C VAL A 40 -5.15 5.95 -0.85
N ARG A 41 -6.39 5.83 -1.36
CA ARG A 41 -7.42 6.85 -1.16
C ARG A 41 -8.75 6.20 -0.86
N ARG A 42 -9.60 6.95 -0.13
CA ARG A 42 -11.00 6.61 0.00
C ARG A 42 -11.78 7.45 -1.00
N GLU A 43 -12.69 6.80 -1.70
CA GLU A 43 -13.52 7.44 -2.72
C GLU A 43 -14.98 7.04 -2.50
N GLY A 44 -15.87 7.66 -3.29
CA GLY A 44 -17.29 7.42 -3.18
C GLY A 44 -17.95 8.42 -2.22
N ASP A 45 -19.27 8.42 -2.21
CA ASP A 45 -20.05 9.41 -1.45
C ASP A 45 -19.79 9.34 0.05
N GLN A 46 -19.47 8.16 0.56
CA GLN A 46 -19.22 7.95 1.98
C GLN A 46 -17.79 7.50 2.28
N GLY A 47 -16.91 7.56 1.29
CA GLY A 47 -15.54 7.11 1.46
C GLY A 47 -15.42 5.61 1.69
N ASP A 48 -16.35 4.84 1.16
CA ASP A 48 -16.44 3.40 1.37
C ASP A 48 -15.74 2.58 0.29
N HIS A 49 -15.26 3.24 -0.75
CA HIS A 49 -14.45 2.60 -1.80
C HIS A 49 -12.99 3.00 -1.63
N VAL A 50 -12.10 2.02 -1.69
CA VAL A 50 -10.66 2.25 -1.57
C VAL A 50 -10.00 2.06 -2.93
N ALA A 51 -9.19 3.03 -3.33
CA ALA A 51 -8.36 2.94 -4.52
C ALA A 51 -6.91 2.85 -4.07
N LEU A 52 -6.28 1.73 -4.36
CA LEU A 52 -4.90 1.44 -3.99
C LEU A 52 -4.04 1.37 -5.24
N ARG A 53 -2.93 2.07 -5.25
CA ARG A 53 -1.92 1.97 -6.30
C ARG A 53 -0.66 1.36 -5.73
N LEU A 54 -0.19 0.31 -6.38
CA LEU A 54 1.03 -0.40 -6.01
C LEU A 54 2.04 -0.33 -7.15
N THR A 55 3.31 -0.37 -6.79
CA THR A 55 4.38 -0.63 -7.73
C THR A 55 5.22 -1.79 -7.21
N TYR A 56 6.08 -2.33 -8.04
CA TYR A 56 6.92 -3.47 -7.66
C TYR A 56 8.35 -3.20 -8.06
N THR A 57 9.27 -3.94 -7.44
CA THR A 57 10.70 -3.80 -7.71
C THR A 57 11.08 -4.36 -9.08
N ALA A 58 10.32 -5.35 -9.57
CA ALA A 58 10.58 -5.96 -10.86
C ALA A 58 9.29 -6.53 -11.43
N MET A 59 9.20 -6.59 -12.75
CA MET A 59 8.08 -7.21 -13.43
C MET A 59 8.14 -8.73 -13.28
N GLY A 60 6.97 -9.34 -13.26
CA GLY A 60 6.87 -10.80 -13.22
C GLY A 60 7.19 -11.44 -11.88
N CYS A 61 7.23 -10.68 -10.83
CA CYS A 61 7.44 -11.23 -9.49
C CYS A 61 6.21 -12.08 -9.12
N PRO A 62 6.37 -13.38 -8.82
CA PRO A 62 5.23 -14.22 -8.48
C PRO A 62 4.55 -13.83 -7.18
N ALA A 63 5.21 -13.06 -6.33
CA ALA A 63 4.63 -12.59 -5.08
C ALA A 63 3.56 -11.51 -5.27
N THR A 64 3.44 -10.92 -6.46
CA THR A 64 2.52 -9.81 -6.69
C THR A 64 1.06 -10.18 -6.40
N GLU A 65 0.63 -11.36 -6.85
CA GLU A 65 -0.75 -11.80 -6.60
C GLU A 65 -1.03 -11.98 -5.11
N MET A 66 -0.06 -12.52 -4.38
CA MET A 66 -0.21 -12.72 -2.94
C MET A 66 -0.31 -11.38 -2.21
N ILE A 67 0.51 -10.41 -2.62
CA ILE A 67 0.47 -9.06 -2.06
C ILE A 67 -0.89 -8.43 -2.32
N GLU A 68 -1.38 -8.51 -3.56
CA GLU A 68 -2.66 -7.89 -3.91
C GLU A 68 -3.82 -8.54 -3.17
N GLU A 69 -3.84 -9.85 -3.06
CA GLU A 69 -4.89 -10.56 -2.32
C GLU A 69 -4.87 -10.20 -0.84
N ASP A 70 -3.69 -10.18 -0.22
CA ASP A 70 -3.55 -9.86 1.19
C ASP A 70 -3.93 -8.39 1.44
N ALA A 71 -3.48 -7.48 0.57
CA ALA A 71 -3.82 -6.07 0.69
C ALA A 71 -5.33 -5.87 0.59
N ARG A 72 -5.97 -6.53 -0.36
CA ARG A 72 -7.43 -6.43 -0.52
C ARG A 72 -8.15 -6.93 0.72
N ALA A 73 -7.74 -8.09 1.24
CA ALA A 73 -8.38 -8.66 2.41
C ALA A 73 -8.26 -7.74 3.62
N ARG A 74 -7.08 -7.19 3.83
CA ARG A 74 -6.84 -6.32 4.97
C ARG A 74 -7.55 -4.99 4.86
N LEU A 75 -7.61 -4.42 3.66
CA LEU A 75 -8.35 -3.17 3.44
C LEU A 75 -9.85 -3.38 3.61
N LEU A 76 -10.38 -4.51 3.14
CA LEU A 76 -11.81 -4.82 3.33
C LEU A 76 -12.17 -5.03 4.79
N ALA A 77 -11.21 -5.40 5.63
CA ALA A 77 -11.42 -5.55 7.07
C ALA A 77 -11.48 -4.20 7.81
N VAL A 78 -11.08 -3.12 7.19
CA VAL A 78 -11.14 -1.79 7.80
C VAL A 78 -12.61 -1.35 7.87
N PRO A 79 -13.08 -0.90 9.04
CA PRO A 79 -14.47 -0.46 9.17
C PRO A 79 -14.84 0.61 8.15
N GLY A 80 -15.99 0.46 7.51
CA GLY A 80 -16.48 1.41 6.52
C GLY A 80 -16.00 1.17 5.11
N VAL A 81 -15.13 0.20 4.88
CA VAL A 81 -14.65 -0.14 3.53
C VAL A 81 -15.55 -1.23 2.94
N ARG A 82 -16.14 -0.97 1.79
CA ARG A 82 -17.04 -1.89 1.11
C ARG A 82 -16.44 -2.50 -0.14
N SER A 83 -15.53 -1.79 -0.79
CA SER A 83 -14.89 -2.26 -2.01
C SER A 83 -13.48 -1.73 -2.13
N VAL A 84 -12.63 -2.47 -2.83
CA VAL A 84 -11.22 -2.12 -3.03
C VAL A 84 -10.88 -2.35 -4.50
N ALA A 85 -10.31 -1.33 -5.14
CA ALA A 85 -9.73 -1.46 -6.46
C ALA A 85 -8.22 -1.33 -6.33
N ILE A 86 -7.48 -2.23 -6.96
CA ILE A 86 -6.02 -2.23 -6.92
C ILE A 86 -5.51 -2.03 -8.33
N GLU A 87 -4.65 -1.04 -8.50
CA GLU A 87 -4.00 -0.74 -9.76
C GLU A 87 -2.50 -0.87 -9.58
N VAL A 88 -1.84 -1.61 -10.46
CA VAL A 88 -0.38 -1.69 -10.49
C VAL A 88 0.12 -0.61 -11.44
N VAL A 89 1.03 0.22 -10.97
CA VAL A 89 1.58 1.33 -11.75
C VAL A 89 3.10 1.18 -11.80
N TRP A 90 3.70 1.60 -12.90
CA TRP A 90 5.15 1.53 -13.10
C TRP A 90 5.80 2.91 -13.14
N ASP A 91 5.02 3.93 -12.81
CA ASP A 91 5.47 5.29 -12.64
C ASP A 91 4.86 5.82 -11.34
N PRO A 92 5.66 6.14 -10.32
CA PRO A 92 7.13 6.15 -10.34
C PRO A 92 7.76 4.76 -10.36
N VAL A 93 8.95 4.68 -10.94
CA VAL A 93 9.75 3.44 -10.89
C VAL A 93 10.25 3.25 -9.46
N TRP A 94 10.20 2.02 -8.96
CA TRP A 94 10.71 1.73 -7.62
C TRP A 94 12.22 1.94 -7.57
N THR A 95 12.69 2.61 -6.52
CA THR A 95 14.11 2.76 -6.22
C THR A 95 14.31 2.61 -4.72
N LYS A 96 15.56 2.45 -4.29
CA LYS A 96 15.91 2.36 -2.87
C LYS A 96 15.45 3.60 -2.09
N ALA A 97 15.30 4.74 -2.75
CA ALA A 97 14.83 5.96 -2.12
C ALA A 97 13.40 5.84 -1.60
N ARG A 98 12.64 4.86 -2.08
CA ARG A 98 11.27 4.63 -1.63
C ARG A 98 11.19 3.81 -0.34
N LEU A 99 12.29 3.22 0.10
CA LEU A 99 12.33 2.50 1.37
C LEU A 99 12.13 3.49 2.53
N THR A 100 11.31 3.11 3.51
CA THR A 100 11.24 3.86 4.76
C THR A 100 12.50 3.57 5.57
N PRO A 101 12.83 4.40 6.59
CA PRO A 101 13.93 4.07 7.49
C PRO A 101 13.79 2.68 8.12
N ASP A 102 12.58 2.29 8.50
CA ASP A 102 12.32 0.97 9.05
C ASP A 102 12.58 -0.14 8.02
N GLY A 103 12.21 0.10 6.76
CA GLY A 103 12.48 -0.85 5.68
C GLY A 103 13.97 -1.01 5.43
N ARG A 104 14.73 0.08 5.45
CA ARG A 104 16.18 0.02 5.31
C ARG A 104 16.81 -0.79 6.44
N ASP A 105 16.39 -0.51 7.67
CA ASP A 105 16.92 -1.22 8.85
C ASP A 105 16.60 -2.71 8.76
N ALA A 106 15.40 -3.06 8.33
CA ALA A 106 14.99 -4.45 8.19
C ALA A 106 15.83 -5.17 7.13
N LEU A 107 16.10 -4.53 6.00
CA LEU A 107 16.94 -5.12 4.96
C LEU A 107 18.39 -5.29 5.43
N LEU A 108 18.92 -4.30 6.13
CA LEU A 108 20.26 -4.39 6.68
C LEU A 108 20.37 -5.54 7.69
N ALA A 109 19.33 -5.73 8.51
CA ALA A 109 19.29 -6.83 9.47
C ALA A 109 19.31 -8.19 8.77
N GLU A 110 18.79 -8.27 7.56
CA GLU A 110 18.83 -9.50 6.74
C GLU A 110 20.15 -9.63 5.95
N GLY A 111 21.04 -8.68 6.11
CA GLY A 111 22.32 -8.69 5.40
C GLY A 111 22.22 -8.17 3.97
N ILE A 112 21.14 -7.51 3.61
CA ILE A 112 20.96 -6.96 2.27
C ILE A 112 21.47 -5.51 2.26
N ALA A 113 22.38 -5.21 1.34
CA ALA A 113 22.92 -3.86 1.21
C ALA A 113 21.88 -2.94 0.56
N VAL A 114 21.72 -1.75 1.12
CA VAL A 114 20.80 -0.73 0.61
C VAL A 114 21.44 0.65 0.55
#